data_b18541624961705e28aa022494efe3e0
#
_entry.id   b18541624961705e28aa022494efe3e0
#
_cell.length_a   1.000
_cell.length_b   1.000
_cell.length_c   1.000
_cell.angle_alpha   90.00
_cell.angle_beta   90.00
_cell.angle_gamma   90.00
#
_symmetry.space_group_name_H-M   'P 1'
#
loop_
_entity.id
_entity.type
_entity.pdbx_description
1 polymer ?
#
loop_
_entity_poly.entity_id
_entity_poly.type
_entity_poly.pdbx_seq_one_letter_code
_entity_poly.pdbx_strand_id
1 'polypeptide(L)'
;MEAITTVFKPASPWIGQVVDLGPIDQIAPRCYMTTFFCLRLAPNITTASIIKRVQRMIFCAVQEIPQLMTTVVSRNNSREELELRYLEDSGACLTFKDYTSEHLKHEWTYGSFDDLANDHFPYNKLERRTLIEGINPDEKDRHLMALKVQANLIPGGLLLVSALHVRRQSWYRNTISNRVSRVQHTVCDGLGSYLCNATLAKHCRNNLELDSSNLPIEFGDRATIITPDIHASLKDLPDWRLVTPGEEFLNPTHYDPASLSGLQCAIYYISEERIKQLKDVIAASCQRPSASEAICALLWRHVVRARSIDPSQYPEAKLSLTVNARARMSNPMVPKYFWGNMCEPNAVARMPTAAFSSKEFFSSATKQVRSAIQSVNASAVQRLAGVLVQLPKTTSITWNVNRWPGPDMLIVCLQSIPFTALDWGPDFGGCCEAFRVQIGDIEGKPDGRCIMFPPRKGDGQGLEVMLQYERSTLDRLDADRGFTRWFERRS
;
A
#
# COMPACT_ATOMS: atom_id res chain seq x y z
N MET A 1 -28.53 -15.56 4.68
CA MET A 1 -27.46 -16.59 4.55
C MET A 1 -26.29 -16.06 5.33
N GLU A 2 -25.72 -16.83 6.24
CA GLU A 2 -24.47 -16.47 6.90
C GLU A 2 -23.34 -16.29 5.88
N ALA A 3 -22.20 -15.72 6.28
CA ALA A 3 -21.05 -15.56 5.40
C ALA A 3 -20.63 -16.90 4.76
N ILE A 4 -20.32 -16.88 3.47
CA ILE A 4 -19.84 -18.07 2.73
C ILE A 4 -18.32 -17.96 2.63
N THR A 5 -17.60 -18.92 3.21
CA THR A 5 -16.13 -18.98 3.09
C THR A 5 -15.72 -20.18 2.24
N THR A 6 -14.82 -19.93 1.27
CA THR A 6 -14.23 -20.93 0.38
C THR A 6 -12.72 -20.81 0.41
N VAL A 7 -12.01 -21.92 0.59
CA VAL A 7 -10.53 -21.98 0.53
C VAL A 7 -10.10 -22.76 -0.70
N PHE A 8 -9.30 -22.14 -1.55
CA PHE A 8 -8.71 -22.74 -2.75
C PHE A 8 -7.33 -23.26 -2.40
N LYS A 9 -7.23 -24.57 -2.20
CA LYS A 9 -6.01 -25.23 -1.74
C LYS A 9 -5.03 -25.56 -2.87
N PRO A 10 -3.72 -25.63 -2.58
CA PRO A 10 -2.73 -26.12 -3.54
C PRO A 10 -2.97 -27.58 -3.89
N ALA A 11 -2.70 -27.95 -5.14
CA ALA A 11 -2.71 -29.36 -5.55
C ALA A 11 -1.57 -30.13 -4.86
N SER A 12 -1.76 -31.46 -4.70
CA SER A 12 -0.82 -32.35 -4.02
C SER A 12 0.66 -32.17 -4.44
N PRO A 13 1.01 -32.02 -5.74
CA PRO A 13 2.41 -31.85 -6.15
C PRO A 13 3.10 -30.59 -5.61
N TRP A 14 2.33 -29.57 -5.16
CA TRP A 14 2.88 -28.33 -4.61
C TRP A 14 3.18 -28.43 -3.11
N ILE A 15 2.49 -29.32 -2.40
CA ILE A 15 2.60 -29.41 -0.93
C ILE A 15 4.04 -29.75 -0.53
N GLY A 16 4.57 -28.97 0.40
CA GLY A 16 5.95 -29.05 0.87
C GLY A 16 6.95 -28.19 0.11
N GLN A 17 6.57 -27.67 -1.09
CA GLN A 17 7.47 -26.78 -1.82
C GLN A 17 7.62 -25.43 -1.12
N VAL A 18 8.79 -24.83 -1.30
CA VAL A 18 9.20 -23.55 -0.72
C VAL A 18 9.51 -22.56 -1.85
N VAL A 19 9.07 -21.33 -1.68
CA VAL A 19 9.50 -20.20 -2.51
C VAL A 19 10.37 -19.30 -1.64
N ASP A 20 11.65 -19.24 -1.99
CA ASP A 20 12.61 -18.38 -1.33
C ASP A 20 12.33 -16.91 -1.61
N LEU A 21 12.49 -16.07 -0.61
CA LEU A 21 12.28 -14.64 -0.69
C LEU A 21 13.61 -13.90 -0.83
N GLY A 22 13.63 -12.87 -1.67
CA GLY A 22 14.80 -12.02 -1.87
C GLY A 22 15.02 -11.01 -0.74
N PRO A 23 16.18 -10.35 -0.71
CA PRO A 23 16.51 -9.39 0.36
C PRO A 23 15.46 -8.29 0.52
N ILE A 24 14.92 -7.77 -0.57
CA ILE A 24 13.89 -6.69 -0.53
C ILE A 24 12.55 -7.22 0.02
N ASP A 25 12.19 -8.48 -0.28
CA ASP A 25 11.01 -9.11 0.31
C ASP A 25 11.12 -9.20 1.84
N GLN A 26 12.33 -9.41 2.37
CA GLN A 26 12.58 -9.58 3.81
C GLN A 26 12.37 -8.29 4.62
N ILE A 27 12.59 -7.12 4.03
CA ILE A 27 12.40 -5.81 4.69
C ILE A 27 11.06 -5.15 4.38
N ALA A 28 10.29 -5.74 3.45
CA ALA A 28 8.97 -5.22 3.15
C ALA A 28 8.09 -5.19 4.42
N PRO A 29 7.21 -4.18 4.60
CA PRO A 29 6.37 -4.05 5.80
C PRO A 29 5.62 -5.34 6.14
N ARG A 30 5.60 -5.84 7.41
CA ARG A 30 4.92 -7.08 7.85
C ARG A 30 3.43 -6.84 8.15
N CYS A 31 2.62 -6.44 7.16
CA CYS A 31 1.18 -6.23 7.25
C CYS A 31 0.45 -6.63 5.98
N TYR A 32 -0.87 -6.82 6.08
CA TYR A 32 -1.68 -6.88 4.87
C TYR A 32 -1.70 -5.55 4.14
N MET A 33 -1.35 -5.56 2.87
CA MET A 33 -1.74 -4.51 1.95
C MET A 33 -3.17 -4.83 1.47
N THR A 34 -4.11 -4.05 1.94
CA THR A 34 -5.53 -4.26 1.64
C THR A 34 -5.95 -3.27 0.55
N THR A 35 -6.50 -3.77 -0.54
CA THR A 35 -7.05 -2.97 -1.63
C THR A 35 -8.57 -3.11 -1.68
N PHE A 36 -9.24 -2.00 -1.89
CA PHE A 36 -10.71 -1.91 -1.96
C PHE A 36 -11.11 -1.45 -3.36
N PHE A 37 -11.92 -2.23 -4.03
CA PHE A 37 -12.55 -1.87 -5.31
C PHE A 37 -14.04 -1.67 -5.08
N CYS A 38 -14.50 -0.45 -5.29
CA CYS A 38 -15.92 -0.09 -5.17
C CYS A 38 -16.57 -0.30 -6.54
N LEU A 39 -17.35 -1.35 -6.68
CA LEU A 39 -17.91 -1.81 -7.94
C LEU A 39 -19.42 -1.60 -7.95
N ARG A 40 -19.94 -0.90 -8.94
CA ARG A 40 -21.38 -0.74 -9.17
C ARG A 40 -21.94 -2.01 -9.80
N LEU A 41 -23.00 -2.53 -9.26
CA LEU A 41 -23.64 -3.72 -9.83
C LEU A 41 -24.65 -3.34 -10.92
N ALA A 42 -24.75 -4.19 -11.95
CA ALA A 42 -25.82 -4.12 -12.92
C ALA A 42 -27.18 -4.43 -12.24
N PRO A 43 -28.30 -3.76 -12.64
CA PRO A 43 -29.58 -3.88 -11.93
C PRO A 43 -30.13 -5.29 -11.83
N ASN A 44 -29.81 -6.17 -12.78
CA ASN A 44 -30.42 -7.50 -12.91
C ASN A 44 -29.49 -8.64 -12.48
N ILE A 45 -28.33 -8.35 -11.90
CA ILE A 45 -27.41 -9.40 -11.44
C ILE A 45 -27.96 -10.04 -10.16
N THR A 46 -27.96 -11.37 -10.12
CA THR A 46 -28.39 -12.11 -8.92
C THR A 46 -27.22 -12.36 -7.98
N THR A 47 -27.50 -12.46 -6.68
CA THR A 47 -26.50 -12.84 -5.66
C THR A 47 -25.78 -14.14 -6.02
N ALA A 48 -26.53 -15.15 -6.53
CA ALA A 48 -25.96 -16.42 -6.96
C ALA A 48 -24.94 -16.25 -8.11
N SER A 49 -25.23 -15.35 -9.07
CA SER A 49 -24.29 -15.03 -10.15
C SER A 49 -23.04 -14.34 -9.63
N ILE A 50 -23.17 -13.42 -8.67
CA ILE A 50 -22.04 -12.75 -8.04
C ILE A 50 -21.13 -13.76 -7.35
N ILE A 51 -21.70 -14.64 -6.50
CA ILE A 51 -20.95 -15.68 -5.78
C ILE A 51 -20.18 -16.56 -6.77
N LYS A 52 -20.85 -17.07 -7.80
CA LYS A 52 -20.23 -17.92 -8.83
C LYS A 52 -19.06 -17.22 -9.52
N ARG A 53 -19.23 -15.92 -9.82
CA ARG A 53 -18.17 -15.12 -10.47
C ARG A 53 -16.96 -14.91 -9.58
N VAL A 54 -17.16 -14.49 -8.33
CA VAL A 54 -16.02 -14.25 -7.42
C VAL A 54 -15.31 -15.54 -7.04
N GLN A 55 -16.02 -16.68 -6.96
CA GLN A 55 -15.41 -18.00 -6.79
C GLN A 55 -14.54 -18.38 -7.99
N ARG A 56 -15.10 -18.28 -9.22
CA ARG A 56 -14.36 -18.55 -10.46
C ARG A 56 -13.14 -17.65 -10.60
N MET A 57 -13.29 -16.37 -10.32
CA MET A 57 -12.21 -15.37 -10.37
C MET A 57 -10.99 -15.85 -9.57
N ILE A 58 -11.18 -16.27 -8.33
CA ILE A 58 -10.08 -16.72 -7.47
C ILE A 58 -9.55 -18.07 -7.93
N PHE A 59 -10.44 -19.01 -8.26
CA PHE A 59 -10.04 -20.33 -8.76
C PHE A 59 -9.09 -20.23 -9.97
N CYS A 60 -9.42 -19.38 -10.94
CA CYS A 60 -8.57 -19.17 -12.10
C CYS A 60 -7.29 -18.37 -11.78
N ALA A 61 -7.39 -17.35 -10.92
CA ALA A 61 -6.22 -16.54 -10.55
C ALA A 61 -5.14 -17.36 -9.84
N VAL A 62 -5.52 -18.31 -8.98
CA VAL A 62 -4.53 -19.17 -8.31
C VAL A 62 -3.88 -20.19 -9.25
N GLN A 63 -4.47 -20.47 -10.41
CA GLN A 63 -3.83 -21.29 -11.46
C GLN A 63 -2.74 -20.47 -12.20
N GLU A 64 -2.96 -19.19 -12.42
CA GLU A 64 -2.00 -18.30 -13.07
C GLU A 64 -0.91 -17.80 -12.10
N ILE A 65 -1.26 -17.61 -10.82
CA ILE A 65 -0.34 -17.18 -9.75
C ILE A 65 -0.39 -18.18 -8.60
N PRO A 66 0.25 -19.35 -8.73
CA PRO A 66 0.17 -20.40 -7.72
C PRO A 66 0.67 -19.95 -6.34
N GLN A 67 1.61 -19.01 -6.28
CA GLN A 67 2.12 -18.45 -5.02
C GLN A 67 1.03 -17.76 -4.16
N LEU A 68 -0.13 -17.41 -4.72
CA LEU A 68 -1.28 -16.94 -3.94
C LEU A 68 -1.87 -18.01 -2.99
N MET A 69 -1.55 -19.28 -3.22
CA MET A 69 -1.97 -20.39 -2.36
C MET A 69 -0.94 -20.73 -1.27
N THR A 70 0.12 -19.95 -1.13
CA THR A 70 1.14 -20.19 -0.10
C THR A 70 0.76 -19.58 1.24
N THR A 71 1.51 -19.99 2.25
CA THR A 71 1.53 -19.38 3.58
C THR A 71 2.90 -18.76 3.82
N VAL A 72 2.93 -17.57 4.39
CA VAL A 72 4.18 -16.93 4.82
C VAL A 72 4.60 -17.50 6.15
N VAL A 73 5.78 -18.11 6.22
CA VAL A 73 6.32 -18.74 7.43
C VAL A 73 7.72 -18.21 7.77
N SER A 74 8.11 -18.36 9.04
CA SER A 74 9.48 -18.08 9.46
C SER A 74 10.35 -19.30 9.16
N ARG A 75 11.58 -19.07 8.68
CA ARG A 75 12.59 -20.11 8.50
C ARG A 75 13.12 -20.69 9.82
N ASN A 76 12.74 -20.13 10.97
CA ASN A 76 13.29 -20.49 12.29
C ASN A 76 14.82 -20.42 12.36
N ASN A 77 15.43 -19.56 11.58
CA ASN A 77 16.85 -19.28 11.63
C ASN A 77 17.14 -18.03 12.52
N SER A 78 18.40 -17.83 12.86
CA SER A 78 18.86 -16.71 13.68
C SER A 78 18.61 -15.34 13.02
N ARG A 79 18.44 -15.31 11.70
CA ARG A 79 18.22 -14.09 10.91
C ARG A 79 16.77 -13.63 10.86
N GLU A 80 15.82 -14.39 11.44
CA GLU A 80 14.39 -14.08 11.41
C GLU A 80 13.82 -13.93 9.97
N GLU A 81 14.37 -14.70 9.03
CA GLU A 81 13.95 -14.69 7.63
C GLU A 81 12.58 -15.34 7.44
N LEU A 82 11.89 -14.88 6.40
CA LEU A 82 10.59 -15.39 5.96
C LEU A 82 10.76 -16.17 4.64
N GLU A 83 9.82 -17.06 4.40
CA GLU A 83 9.66 -17.79 3.13
C GLU A 83 8.18 -18.04 2.85
N LEU A 84 7.83 -18.38 1.60
CA LEU A 84 6.49 -18.82 1.25
C LEU A 84 6.49 -20.36 1.15
N ARG A 85 5.51 -21.01 1.79
CA ARG A 85 5.36 -22.47 1.74
C ARG A 85 3.98 -22.88 1.27
N TYR A 86 3.94 -23.95 0.50
CA TYR A 86 2.71 -24.68 0.20
C TYR A 86 2.48 -25.72 1.29
N LEU A 87 1.59 -25.45 2.24
CA LEU A 87 1.21 -26.35 3.32
C LEU A 87 -0.14 -27.01 2.99
N GLU A 88 -0.48 -28.14 3.63
CA GLU A 88 -1.77 -28.83 3.45
C GLU A 88 -2.98 -27.95 3.79
N ASP A 89 -2.81 -27.02 4.72
CA ASP A 89 -3.80 -26.06 5.16
C ASP A 89 -3.58 -24.64 4.56
N SER A 90 -2.59 -24.47 3.69
CA SER A 90 -2.43 -23.26 2.86
C SER A 90 -3.56 -23.11 1.85
N GLY A 91 -3.72 -21.91 1.34
CA GLY A 91 -4.68 -21.64 0.27
C GLY A 91 -4.94 -20.16 0.08
N ALA A 92 -5.75 -19.86 -0.95
CA ALA A 92 -6.35 -18.53 -1.10
C ALA A 92 -7.77 -18.57 -0.54
N CYS A 93 -8.12 -17.61 0.31
CA CYS A 93 -9.41 -17.58 1.00
C CYS A 93 -10.34 -16.55 0.34
N LEU A 94 -11.57 -16.96 0.06
CA LEU A 94 -12.68 -16.09 -0.30
C LEU A 94 -13.73 -16.12 0.80
N THR A 95 -14.13 -14.96 1.30
CA THR A 95 -15.34 -14.78 2.11
C THR A 95 -16.34 -13.94 1.31
N PHE A 96 -17.59 -14.37 1.23
CA PHE A 96 -18.68 -13.60 0.66
C PHE A 96 -19.68 -13.23 1.77
N LYS A 97 -19.98 -11.94 1.90
CA LYS A 97 -20.99 -11.41 2.82
C LYS A 97 -22.07 -10.66 2.06
N ASP A 98 -23.31 -11.00 2.35
CA ASP A 98 -24.48 -10.34 1.77
C ASP A 98 -25.15 -9.45 2.83
N TYR A 99 -24.76 -8.17 2.86
CA TYR A 99 -25.36 -7.17 3.73
C TYR A 99 -26.74 -6.67 3.24
N THR A 100 -27.24 -7.18 2.13
CA THR A 100 -28.63 -6.94 1.69
C THR A 100 -29.61 -7.96 2.28
N SER A 101 -29.07 -9.07 2.81
CA SER A 101 -29.86 -10.16 3.40
C SER A 101 -30.41 -9.78 4.78
N GLU A 102 -31.55 -10.37 5.15
CA GLU A 102 -32.18 -10.16 6.47
C GLU A 102 -31.24 -10.47 7.64
N HIS A 103 -30.27 -11.37 7.46
CA HIS A 103 -29.36 -11.80 8.51
C HIS A 103 -28.25 -10.80 8.79
N LEU A 104 -27.69 -10.14 7.75
CA LEU A 104 -26.51 -9.28 7.88
C LEU A 104 -26.80 -7.78 7.67
N LYS A 105 -28.00 -7.41 7.22
CA LYS A 105 -28.32 -6.01 6.93
C LYS A 105 -28.13 -5.06 8.13
N HIS A 106 -28.24 -5.58 9.33
CA HIS A 106 -28.06 -4.78 10.56
C HIS A 106 -26.58 -4.47 10.86
N GLU A 107 -25.64 -5.23 10.27
CA GLU A 107 -24.20 -4.99 10.41
C GLU A 107 -23.70 -3.89 9.45
N TRP A 108 -24.51 -3.55 8.42
CA TRP A 108 -24.16 -2.53 7.45
C TRP A 108 -24.98 -1.25 7.68
N THR A 109 -24.34 -0.24 8.22
CA THR A 109 -24.97 1.03 8.63
C THR A 109 -24.63 2.23 7.74
N TYR A 110 -23.84 2.01 6.66
CA TYR A 110 -23.28 3.08 5.84
C TYR A 110 -24.12 3.43 4.59
N GLY A 111 -25.35 2.90 4.50
CA GLY A 111 -26.28 3.18 3.42
C GLY A 111 -26.03 2.37 2.14
N SER A 112 -26.49 2.90 1.01
CA SER A 112 -26.34 2.31 -0.30
C SER A 112 -24.98 2.59 -0.93
N PHE A 113 -24.71 1.95 -2.06
CA PHE A 113 -23.53 2.27 -2.88
C PHE A 113 -23.55 3.74 -3.36
N ASP A 114 -24.74 4.29 -3.66
CA ASP A 114 -24.88 5.69 -4.07
C ASP A 114 -24.56 6.65 -2.92
N ASP A 115 -24.93 6.30 -1.67
CA ASP A 115 -24.57 7.09 -0.49
C ASP A 115 -23.05 7.12 -0.30
N LEU A 116 -22.36 5.98 -0.50
CA LEU A 116 -20.90 5.95 -0.47
C LEU A 116 -20.26 6.73 -1.63
N ALA A 117 -20.84 6.66 -2.83
CA ALA A 117 -20.34 7.36 -4.01
C ALA A 117 -20.48 8.88 -3.87
N ASN A 118 -21.59 9.35 -3.33
CA ASN A 118 -21.84 10.76 -3.05
C ASN A 118 -20.86 11.31 -2.00
N ASP A 119 -20.47 10.49 -1.03
CA ASP A 119 -19.46 10.82 -0.01
C ASP A 119 -18.02 10.51 -0.49
N HIS A 120 -17.81 10.19 -1.76
CA HIS A 120 -16.50 9.86 -2.35
C HIS A 120 -15.81 8.67 -1.70
N PHE A 121 -16.54 7.68 -1.18
CA PHE A 121 -16.00 6.46 -0.57
C PHE A 121 -14.98 6.76 0.52
N PRO A 122 -15.37 7.38 1.63
CA PRO A 122 -14.49 7.80 2.70
C PRO A 122 -13.97 6.64 3.53
N TYR A 123 -12.77 6.78 4.10
CA TYR A 123 -12.11 5.72 4.87
C TYR A 123 -12.86 5.29 6.13
N ASN A 124 -13.58 6.20 6.78
CA ASN A 124 -14.38 5.90 7.96
C ASN A 124 -15.62 5.02 7.69
N LYS A 125 -16.00 4.86 6.40
CA LYS A 125 -17.04 3.92 5.96
C LYS A 125 -16.49 2.67 5.28
N LEU A 126 -15.17 2.62 5.06
CA LEU A 126 -14.44 1.49 4.46
C LEU A 126 -13.54 0.84 5.51
N GLU A 127 -14.13 0.46 6.65
CA GLU A 127 -13.38 -0.11 7.77
C GLU A 127 -12.90 -1.52 7.43
N ARG A 128 -11.59 -1.71 7.51
CA ARG A 128 -10.95 -2.98 7.23
C ARG A 128 -11.50 -4.13 8.11
N ARG A 129 -11.79 -3.87 9.37
CA ARG A 129 -12.28 -4.89 10.31
C ARG A 129 -13.65 -5.44 9.92
N THR A 130 -14.49 -4.60 9.33
CA THR A 130 -15.82 -5.00 8.85
C THR A 130 -15.75 -5.66 7.48
N LEU A 131 -14.88 -5.13 6.60
CA LEU A 131 -14.87 -5.45 5.17
C LEU A 131 -13.91 -6.58 4.79
N ILE A 132 -13.07 -7.06 5.72
CA ILE A 132 -12.28 -8.27 5.51
C ILE A 132 -11.93 -8.97 6.84
N GLU A 133 -12.38 -10.20 6.97
CA GLU A 133 -12.19 -11.01 8.17
C GLU A 133 -10.81 -11.70 8.23
N GLY A 134 -10.41 -12.10 9.43
CA GLY A 134 -9.21 -12.90 9.65
C GLY A 134 -7.91 -12.22 9.24
N ILE A 135 -7.91 -10.88 9.18
CA ILE A 135 -6.69 -10.09 8.99
C ILE A 135 -6.31 -9.32 10.26
N ASN A 136 -7.08 -9.52 11.34
CA ASN A 136 -6.80 -8.90 12.62
C ASN A 136 -5.50 -9.46 13.21
N PRO A 137 -4.56 -8.62 13.63
CA PRO A 137 -3.30 -9.09 14.22
C PRO A 137 -3.45 -9.84 15.52
N ASP A 138 -4.60 -9.74 16.20
CA ASP A 138 -4.88 -10.40 17.48
C ASP A 138 -5.51 -11.80 17.31
N GLU A 139 -5.93 -12.18 16.12
CA GLU A 139 -6.41 -13.53 15.86
C GLU A 139 -5.27 -14.54 15.94
N LYS A 140 -5.50 -15.62 16.69
CA LYS A 140 -4.56 -16.74 16.87
C LYS A 140 -4.43 -17.63 15.64
N ASP A 141 -4.74 -17.12 14.46
CA ASP A 141 -4.64 -17.88 13.22
C ASP A 141 -3.19 -18.32 12.99
N ARG A 142 -2.99 -19.60 13.05
CA ARG A 142 -1.67 -20.25 12.89
C ARG A 142 -1.16 -20.19 11.45
N HIS A 143 -2.05 -19.92 10.48
CA HIS A 143 -1.75 -20.01 9.05
C HIS A 143 -2.14 -18.75 8.32
N LEU A 144 -1.12 -18.04 7.87
CA LEU A 144 -1.25 -16.71 7.29
C LEU A 144 -1.18 -16.81 5.76
N MET A 145 -2.34 -17.01 5.13
CA MET A 145 -2.50 -17.18 3.69
C MET A 145 -1.99 -15.97 2.90
N ALA A 146 -1.30 -16.21 1.78
CA ALA A 146 -0.78 -15.13 0.93
C ALA A 146 -1.88 -14.24 0.36
N LEU A 147 -3.07 -14.80 0.06
CA LEU A 147 -4.21 -14.05 -0.45
C LEU A 147 -5.47 -14.31 0.39
N LYS A 148 -6.11 -13.24 0.85
CA LYS A 148 -7.50 -13.24 1.31
C LYS A 148 -8.31 -12.27 0.46
N VAL A 149 -9.51 -12.66 0.09
CA VAL A 149 -10.48 -11.82 -0.62
C VAL A 149 -11.80 -11.87 0.13
N GLN A 150 -12.42 -10.71 0.32
CA GLN A 150 -13.79 -10.64 0.79
C GLN A 150 -14.63 -9.82 -0.18
N ALA A 151 -15.74 -10.39 -0.60
CA ALA A 151 -16.72 -9.75 -1.45
C ALA A 151 -17.94 -9.36 -0.60
N ASN A 152 -18.15 -8.07 -0.42
CA ASN A 152 -19.19 -7.50 0.44
C ASN A 152 -20.30 -6.94 -0.46
N LEU A 153 -21.39 -7.65 -0.58
CA LEU A 153 -22.59 -7.20 -1.30
C LEU A 153 -23.35 -6.21 -0.43
N ILE A 154 -23.50 -4.98 -0.92
CA ILE A 154 -24.27 -3.90 -0.31
C ILE A 154 -25.39 -3.44 -1.25
N PRO A 155 -26.39 -2.67 -0.80
CA PRO A 155 -27.43 -2.17 -1.70
C PRO A 155 -26.85 -1.39 -2.89
N GLY A 156 -27.04 -1.90 -4.11
CA GLY A 156 -26.59 -1.29 -5.37
C GLY A 156 -25.12 -1.51 -5.75
N GLY A 157 -24.32 -2.19 -4.93
CA GLY A 157 -22.90 -2.35 -5.22
C GLY A 157 -22.20 -3.52 -4.54
N LEU A 158 -20.95 -3.72 -4.92
CA LEU A 158 -20.03 -4.69 -4.34
C LEU A 158 -18.75 -3.99 -3.89
N LEU A 159 -18.40 -4.13 -2.62
CA LEU A 159 -17.09 -3.75 -2.12
C LEU A 159 -16.20 -4.99 -2.14
N LEU A 160 -15.38 -5.11 -3.18
CA LEU A 160 -14.43 -6.20 -3.32
C LEU A 160 -13.11 -5.81 -2.64
N VAL A 161 -12.75 -6.56 -1.62
CA VAL A 161 -11.55 -6.31 -0.82
C VAL A 161 -10.57 -7.45 -1.03
N SER A 162 -9.37 -7.15 -1.47
CA SER A 162 -8.29 -8.13 -1.52
C SER A 162 -7.17 -7.74 -0.56
N ALA A 163 -6.68 -8.70 0.21
CA ALA A 163 -5.57 -8.53 1.12
C ALA A 163 -4.47 -9.53 0.81
N LEU A 164 -3.31 -9.02 0.45
CA LEU A 164 -2.10 -9.79 0.24
C LEU A 164 -1.26 -9.77 1.52
N HIS A 165 -0.95 -10.93 2.04
CA HIS A 165 -0.59 -11.18 3.43
C HIS A 165 0.87 -11.12 3.80
N VAL A 166 1.02 -10.99 5.15
CA VAL A 166 2.29 -11.10 5.89
C VAL A 166 2.10 -11.43 7.38
N ARG A 167 3.01 -12.22 7.92
CA ARG A 167 2.93 -12.78 9.27
C ARG A 167 3.30 -11.79 10.39
N ARG A 168 2.54 -11.85 11.50
CA ARG A 168 2.94 -11.40 12.84
C ARG A 168 3.57 -12.57 13.61
N GLN A 169 4.78 -12.40 14.13
CA GLN A 169 5.37 -13.33 15.10
C GLN A 169 5.01 -12.85 16.51
N SER A 170 4.10 -13.58 17.19
CA SER A 170 3.88 -13.36 18.62
C SER A 170 4.87 -14.22 19.40
N TRP A 171 5.85 -13.60 20.03
CA TRP A 171 6.61 -14.25 21.09
C TRP A 171 5.81 -14.14 22.39
N TYR A 172 5.19 -15.23 22.82
CA TYR A 172 4.69 -15.35 24.18
C TYR A 172 5.88 -15.65 25.11
N ARG A 173 6.28 -14.71 25.93
CA ARG A 173 6.74 -14.96 27.29
C ARG A 173 6.22 -13.83 28.19
N ASN A 174 5.58 -14.28 29.30
CA ASN A 174 4.99 -13.50 30.36
C ASN A 174 5.81 -12.27 30.74
N THR A 175 5.38 -11.10 30.30
CA THR A 175 5.55 -9.84 31.01
C THR A 175 4.60 -8.83 30.41
N ILE A 176 3.89 -8.11 31.28
CA ILE A 176 2.97 -7.04 30.97
C ILE A 176 3.77 -5.87 30.41
N SER A 177 3.86 -5.75 29.08
CA SER A 177 4.28 -4.52 28.43
C SER A 177 3.84 -4.52 26.95
N ASN A 178 3.19 -3.45 26.61
CA ASN A 178 2.78 -2.92 25.30
C ASN A 178 3.29 -3.66 24.05
N ARG A 179 2.38 -4.40 23.40
CA ARG A 179 2.64 -5.13 22.16
C ARG A 179 2.49 -4.23 20.96
N VAL A 180 3.57 -4.05 20.23
CA VAL A 180 3.58 -3.34 18.96
C VAL A 180 3.68 -4.33 17.80
N SER A 181 2.77 -4.18 16.84
CA SER A 181 2.68 -5.02 15.65
C SER A 181 3.74 -4.64 14.60
N ARG A 182 4.53 -5.59 14.16
CA ARG A 182 5.52 -5.45 13.06
C ARG A 182 4.86 -5.69 11.70
N VAL A 183 5.24 -4.91 10.69
CA VAL A 183 4.51 -4.72 9.45
C VAL A 183 5.39 -4.91 8.20
N GLN A 184 5.13 -5.87 7.26
CA GLN A 184 5.88 -6.08 6.00
C GLN A 184 5.00 -6.58 4.84
N HIS A 185 5.21 -6.06 3.61
CA HIS A 185 4.64 -6.50 2.32
C HIS A 185 5.43 -7.68 1.72
N THR A 186 5.57 -8.77 2.38
CA THR A 186 6.52 -9.83 2.01
C THR A 186 6.22 -10.53 0.68
N VAL A 187 4.95 -10.62 0.31
CA VAL A 187 4.54 -11.37 -0.90
C VAL A 187 4.82 -10.60 -2.18
N CYS A 188 4.47 -9.32 -2.22
CA CYS A 188 4.72 -8.43 -3.36
C CYS A 188 4.52 -6.96 -3.01
N ASP A 189 5.04 -6.08 -3.85
CA ASP A 189 4.85 -4.63 -3.77
C ASP A 189 3.56 -4.15 -4.47
N GLY A 190 3.40 -2.81 -4.58
CA GLY A 190 2.23 -2.20 -5.22
C GLY A 190 1.99 -2.67 -6.66
N LEU A 191 3.06 -2.87 -7.46
CA LEU A 191 2.90 -3.40 -8.82
C LEU A 191 2.53 -4.88 -8.81
N GLY A 192 3.13 -5.68 -7.92
CA GLY A 192 2.74 -7.09 -7.76
C GLY A 192 1.29 -7.24 -7.31
N SER A 193 0.81 -6.35 -6.42
CA SER A 193 -0.61 -6.29 -6.05
C SER A 193 -1.50 -5.91 -7.24
N TYR A 194 -1.06 -4.97 -8.09
CA TYR A 194 -1.79 -4.66 -9.31
C TYR A 194 -1.89 -5.87 -10.23
N LEU A 195 -0.80 -6.61 -10.45
CA LEU A 195 -0.79 -7.82 -11.29
C LEU A 195 -1.77 -8.87 -10.77
N CYS A 196 -1.79 -9.09 -9.44
CA CYS A 196 -2.75 -9.98 -8.81
C CYS A 196 -4.20 -9.51 -9.08
N ASN A 197 -4.52 -8.25 -8.81
CA ASN A 197 -5.87 -7.73 -9.00
C ASN A 197 -6.27 -7.64 -10.48
N ALA A 198 -5.32 -7.43 -11.41
CA ALA A 198 -5.56 -7.50 -12.84
C ALA A 198 -5.94 -8.93 -13.29
N THR A 199 -5.26 -9.94 -12.73
CA THR A 199 -5.61 -11.35 -12.96
C THR A 199 -7.00 -11.66 -12.39
N LEU A 200 -7.32 -11.17 -11.18
CA LEU A 200 -8.66 -11.31 -10.60
C LEU A 200 -9.72 -10.66 -11.50
N ALA A 201 -9.52 -9.43 -11.93
CA ALA A 201 -10.46 -8.71 -12.80
C ALA A 201 -10.65 -9.41 -14.15
N LYS A 202 -9.58 -9.88 -14.78
CA LYS A 202 -9.61 -10.67 -16.01
C LYS A 202 -10.57 -11.87 -15.89
N HIS A 203 -10.45 -12.65 -14.81
CA HIS A 203 -11.29 -13.83 -14.60
C HIS A 203 -12.70 -13.51 -14.07
N CYS A 204 -12.91 -12.30 -13.58
CA CYS A 204 -14.23 -11.81 -13.21
C CYS A 204 -15.08 -11.50 -14.45
N ARG A 205 -14.50 -11.07 -15.56
CA ARG A 205 -15.18 -10.85 -16.84
C ARG A 205 -15.73 -12.16 -17.40
N ASN A 206 -16.89 -12.12 -18.05
CA ASN A 206 -17.56 -13.31 -18.58
C ASN A 206 -17.04 -13.77 -19.95
N ASN A 207 -16.25 -12.97 -20.64
CA ASN A 207 -15.85 -13.26 -22.01
C ASN A 207 -14.78 -14.34 -22.00
N LEU A 208 -15.13 -15.50 -22.52
CA LEU A 208 -14.26 -16.65 -22.79
C LEU A 208 -13.33 -16.40 -23.98
N GLU A 209 -13.51 -15.29 -24.70
CA GLU A 209 -12.61 -14.93 -25.78
C GLU A 209 -11.25 -14.56 -25.19
N LEU A 210 -10.23 -15.20 -25.73
CA LEU A 210 -8.83 -14.99 -25.43
C LEU A 210 -8.48 -13.49 -25.56
N ASP A 211 -8.65 -12.76 -24.47
CA ASP A 211 -8.23 -11.38 -24.44
C ASP A 211 -6.69 -11.36 -24.44
N SER A 212 -6.13 -10.77 -25.48
CA SER A 212 -4.69 -10.57 -25.66
C SER A 212 -4.06 -9.64 -24.60
N SER A 213 -4.83 -9.22 -23.59
CA SER A 213 -4.39 -8.39 -22.46
C SER A 213 -3.74 -9.21 -21.34
N ASN A 214 -3.26 -10.42 -21.61
CA ASN A 214 -2.50 -11.19 -20.64
C ASN A 214 -1.21 -10.43 -20.29
N LEU A 215 -1.18 -9.85 -19.08
CA LEU A 215 0.08 -9.38 -18.53
C LEU A 215 0.97 -10.61 -18.29
N PRO A 216 2.13 -10.72 -18.93
CA PRO A 216 3.01 -11.86 -18.74
C PRO A 216 3.65 -11.77 -17.35
N ILE A 217 2.98 -12.33 -16.35
CA ILE A 217 3.50 -12.36 -14.97
C ILE A 217 4.71 -13.27 -14.94
N GLU A 218 5.82 -12.74 -14.43
CA GLU A 218 7.08 -13.46 -14.32
C GLU A 218 7.44 -13.65 -12.86
N PHE A 219 7.69 -14.90 -12.47
CA PHE A 219 7.94 -15.23 -11.08
C PHE A 219 9.42 -15.18 -10.72
N GLY A 220 10.34 -15.45 -11.63
CA GLY A 220 11.77 -15.38 -11.40
C GLY A 220 12.25 -16.05 -10.09
N ASP A 221 13.52 -16.28 -9.95
CA ASP A 221 14.09 -16.66 -8.66
C ASP A 221 14.29 -15.41 -7.79
N ARG A 222 13.43 -15.20 -6.82
CA ARG A 222 13.44 -14.01 -5.95
C ARG A 222 14.73 -13.89 -5.15
N ALA A 223 15.32 -15.01 -4.75
CA ALA A 223 16.53 -15.03 -3.93
C ALA A 223 17.75 -14.52 -4.71
N THR A 224 17.79 -14.75 -6.01
CA THR A 224 18.95 -14.46 -6.88
C THR A 224 18.72 -13.33 -7.88
N ILE A 225 17.47 -12.84 -8.03
CA ILE A 225 17.14 -11.81 -9.03
C ILE A 225 17.88 -10.48 -8.81
N ILE A 226 18.35 -10.22 -7.61
CA ILE A 226 19.22 -9.10 -7.26
C ILE A 226 20.58 -9.66 -6.86
N THR A 227 21.65 -9.26 -7.55
CA THR A 227 23.00 -9.56 -7.11
C THR A 227 23.41 -8.56 -6.01
N PRO A 228 23.54 -8.99 -4.74
CA PRO A 228 23.90 -8.09 -3.66
C PRO A 228 25.32 -7.53 -3.81
N ASP A 229 25.52 -6.24 -3.52
CA ASP A 229 26.85 -5.67 -3.37
C ASP A 229 27.39 -6.02 -1.97
N ILE A 230 28.19 -7.08 -1.88
CA ILE A 230 28.73 -7.59 -0.61
C ILE A 230 29.73 -6.64 0.07
N HIS A 231 30.20 -5.61 -0.62
CA HIS A 231 31.09 -4.59 -0.07
C HIS A 231 30.34 -3.40 0.51
N ALA A 232 29.03 -3.32 0.26
CA ALA A 232 28.20 -2.26 0.80
C ALA A 232 28.06 -2.35 2.32
N SER A 233 28.01 -1.20 2.95
CA SER A 233 27.85 -1.04 4.40
C SER A 233 26.69 -0.09 4.71
N LEU A 234 26.26 -0.04 5.97
CA LEU A 234 25.20 0.89 6.40
C LEU A 234 25.59 2.37 6.16
N LYS A 235 26.88 2.70 6.09
CA LYS A 235 27.37 4.06 5.76
C LYS A 235 26.99 4.49 4.36
N ASP A 236 26.79 3.53 3.45
CA ASP A 236 26.35 3.78 2.07
C ASP A 236 24.84 4.00 1.95
N LEU A 237 24.11 3.83 3.07
CA LEU A 237 22.66 3.94 3.17
C LEU A 237 22.25 4.98 4.24
N PRO A 238 22.51 6.29 4.02
CA PRO A 238 22.29 7.33 5.05
C PRO A 238 20.82 7.47 5.48
N ASP A 239 19.88 6.94 4.69
CA ASP A 239 18.45 6.95 4.97
C ASP A 239 17.95 5.72 5.73
N TRP A 240 18.88 4.85 6.08
CA TRP A 240 18.65 3.65 6.86
C TRP A 240 19.49 3.69 8.14
N ARG A 241 18.98 3.06 9.20
CA ARG A 241 19.69 2.91 10.46
C ARG A 241 19.38 1.56 11.10
N LEU A 242 20.23 1.14 12.00
CA LEU A 242 19.92 0.00 12.87
C LEU A 242 18.82 0.38 13.86
N VAL A 243 17.99 -0.60 14.19
CA VAL A 243 17.02 -0.51 15.27
C VAL A 243 17.77 -0.47 16.60
N THR A 244 17.51 0.53 17.43
CA THR A 244 18.13 0.67 18.73
C THR A 244 17.61 -0.41 19.70
N PRO A 245 18.46 -0.98 20.59
CA PRO A 245 18.00 -1.90 21.62
C PRO A 245 16.88 -1.29 22.47
N GLY A 246 15.76 -2.02 22.58
CA GLY A 246 14.55 -1.51 23.25
C GLY A 246 13.62 -0.70 22.35
N GLU A 247 14.06 -0.29 21.15
CA GLU A 247 13.23 0.25 20.11
C GLU A 247 12.57 -0.93 19.37
N GLU A 248 11.25 -0.98 19.35
CA GLU A 248 10.59 -1.94 18.51
C GLU A 248 10.60 -1.46 17.06
N PHE A 249 10.90 -2.40 16.16
CA PHE A 249 10.89 -2.16 14.72
C PHE A 249 9.59 -1.46 14.29
N LEU A 250 9.69 -0.24 13.78
CA LEU A 250 8.59 0.65 13.38
C LEU A 250 7.73 1.20 14.52
N ASN A 251 8.20 1.22 15.75
CA ASN A 251 7.62 2.12 16.71
C ASN A 251 8.46 3.41 16.77
N PRO A 252 8.07 4.47 16.08
CA PRO A 252 8.60 5.75 16.42
C PRO A 252 8.02 6.11 17.79
N THR A 253 8.81 5.96 18.81
CA THR A 253 8.64 6.53 20.15
C THR A 253 7.24 6.41 20.78
N HIS A 254 7.23 6.05 22.02
CA HIS A 254 6.14 6.02 22.99
C HIS A 254 4.91 6.87 22.61
N TYR A 255 3.94 6.23 21.98
CA TYR A 255 2.63 6.81 21.80
C TYR A 255 1.83 6.65 23.07
N ASP A 256 1.37 7.76 23.56
CA ASP A 256 0.18 7.75 24.40
C ASP A 256 -1.01 7.30 23.52
N PRO A 257 -1.66 6.16 23.81
CA PRO A 257 -2.86 5.73 23.09
C PRO A 257 -3.93 6.82 23.00
N ALA A 258 -4.01 7.71 23.98
CA ALA A 258 -4.93 8.86 23.99
C ALA A 258 -4.58 9.88 22.88
N SER A 259 -3.29 10.02 22.51
CA SER A 259 -2.88 10.92 21.41
C SER A 259 -3.26 10.39 20.03
N LEU A 260 -3.55 9.09 19.91
CA LEU A 260 -3.88 8.41 18.66
C LEU A 260 -5.36 8.50 18.30
N SER A 261 -6.22 8.78 19.27
CA SER A 261 -7.67 8.93 19.06
C SER A 261 -8.04 10.11 18.16
N GLY A 262 -7.08 11.02 17.90
CA GLY A 262 -7.24 12.18 17.04
C GLY A 262 -6.82 12.01 15.58
N LEU A 263 -6.26 10.85 15.18
CA LEU A 263 -5.84 10.61 13.80
C LEU A 263 -7.02 10.37 12.88
N GLN A 264 -7.03 11.06 11.75
CA GLN A 264 -8.07 10.95 10.73
C GLN A 264 -7.45 10.76 9.36
N CYS A 265 -8.18 10.08 8.48
CA CYS A 265 -7.90 10.02 7.06
C CYS A 265 -8.82 11.01 6.34
N ALA A 266 -8.24 11.92 5.59
CA ALA A 266 -8.96 12.83 4.71
C ALA A 266 -8.59 12.56 3.26
N ILE A 267 -9.57 12.64 2.36
CA ILE A 267 -9.37 12.54 0.92
C ILE A 267 -9.48 13.94 0.32
N TYR A 268 -8.45 14.33 -0.40
CA TYR A 268 -8.39 15.58 -1.15
C TYR A 268 -8.28 15.29 -2.64
N TYR A 269 -8.85 16.16 -3.45
CA TYR A 269 -8.83 16.06 -4.90
C TYR A 269 -8.15 17.27 -5.52
N ILE A 270 -7.32 17.03 -6.54
CA ILE A 270 -6.75 18.07 -7.40
C ILE A 270 -7.10 17.77 -8.85
N SER A 271 -7.74 18.71 -9.54
CA SER A 271 -8.12 18.54 -10.94
C SER A 271 -6.92 18.54 -11.88
N GLU A 272 -7.06 17.93 -13.04
CA GLU A 272 -6.05 17.95 -14.11
C GLU A 272 -5.60 19.37 -14.46
N GLU A 273 -6.54 20.32 -14.56
CA GLU A 273 -6.23 21.71 -14.85
C GLU A 273 -5.39 22.34 -13.74
N ARG A 274 -5.75 22.13 -12.47
CA ARG A 274 -4.97 22.63 -11.33
C ARG A 274 -3.58 22.00 -11.28
N ILE A 275 -3.42 20.73 -11.66
CA ILE A 275 -2.10 20.09 -11.80
C ILE A 275 -1.28 20.77 -12.87
N LYS A 276 -1.88 21.08 -14.03
CA LYS A 276 -1.21 21.82 -15.12
C LYS A 276 -0.76 23.20 -14.66
N GLN A 277 -1.66 23.97 -14.04
CA GLN A 277 -1.35 25.30 -13.49
C GLN A 277 -0.24 25.26 -12.44
N LEU A 278 -0.27 24.26 -11.53
CA LEU A 278 0.78 24.07 -10.52
C LEU A 278 2.15 23.84 -11.18
N LYS A 279 2.20 22.98 -12.19
CA LYS A 279 3.43 22.74 -12.96
C LYS A 279 3.93 24.00 -13.67
N ASP A 280 3.05 24.82 -14.21
CA ASP A 280 3.41 26.07 -14.90
C ASP A 280 3.95 27.10 -13.90
N VAL A 281 3.33 27.24 -12.73
CA VAL A 281 3.82 28.11 -11.64
C VAL A 281 5.21 27.72 -11.20
N ILE A 282 5.47 26.40 -11.04
CA ILE A 282 6.80 25.92 -10.62
C ILE A 282 7.82 26.10 -11.76
N ALA A 283 7.42 25.82 -13.01
CA ALA A 283 8.28 25.93 -14.17
C ALA A 283 8.77 27.37 -14.46
N ALA A 284 8.11 28.38 -13.92
CA ALA A 284 8.56 29.76 -14.03
C ALA A 284 9.90 30.04 -13.31
N SER A 285 10.30 29.18 -12.36
CA SER A 285 11.53 29.33 -11.55
C SER A 285 12.52 28.17 -11.67
N CYS A 286 12.16 27.07 -12.33
CA CYS A 286 13.03 25.91 -12.48
C CYS A 286 12.62 25.03 -13.66
N GLN A 287 13.34 23.91 -13.87
CA GLN A 287 12.95 22.91 -14.84
C GLN A 287 11.52 22.40 -14.56
N ARG A 288 10.67 22.36 -15.59
CA ARG A 288 9.29 21.90 -15.50
C ARG A 288 9.18 20.55 -14.78
N PRO A 289 8.42 20.45 -13.69
CA PRO A 289 8.27 19.19 -12.95
C PRO A 289 7.28 18.22 -13.63
N SER A 290 7.39 16.94 -13.32
CA SER A 290 6.30 15.98 -13.51
C SER A 290 5.13 16.29 -12.57
N ALA A 291 3.97 15.69 -12.81
CA ALA A 291 2.82 15.85 -11.91
C ALA A 291 3.15 15.34 -10.50
N SER A 292 3.82 14.19 -10.39
CA SER A 292 4.24 13.64 -9.09
C SER A 292 5.17 14.57 -8.34
N GLU A 293 6.21 15.11 -8.98
CA GLU A 293 7.15 16.03 -8.36
C GLU A 293 6.47 17.29 -7.84
N ALA A 294 5.57 17.84 -8.65
CA ALA A 294 4.83 19.06 -8.29
C ALA A 294 3.89 18.83 -7.09
N ILE A 295 3.12 17.73 -7.12
CA ILE A 295 2.17 17.40 -6.05
C ILE A 295 2.92 17.00 -4.78
N CYS A 296 3.99 16.23 -4.87
CA CYS A 296 4.83 15.91 -3.71
C CYS A 296 5.38 17.16 -3.04
N ALA A 297 5.92 18.11 -3.81
CA ALA A 297 6.42 19.38 -3.27
C ALA A 297 5.31 20.21 -2.62
N LEU A 298 4.12 20.26 -3.26
CA LEU A 298 2.95 20.97 -2.72
C LEU A 298 2.50 20.39 -1.38
N LEU A 299 2.26 19.09 -1.34
CA LEU A 299 1.86 18.39 -0.13
C LEU A 299 2.89 18.55 0.98
N TRP A 300 4.17 18.33 0.68
CA TRP A 300 5.26 18.46 1.65
C TRP A 300 5.30 19.84 2.30
N ARG A 301 5.20 20.91 1.47
CA ARG A 301 5.16 22.29 1.99
C ARG A 301 4.02 22.52 2.97
N HIS A 302 2.82 22.22 2.53
CA HIS A 302 1.62 22.59 3.30
C HIS A 302 1.44 21.70 4.54
N VAL A 303 1.78 20.43 4.44
CA VAL A 303 1.71 19.51 5.59
C VAL A 303 2.72 19.88 6.67
N VAL A 304 4.00 20.13 6.33
CA VAL A 304 5.01 20.53 7.33
C VAL A 304 4.61 21.84 8.01
N ARG A 305 4.08 22.82 7.25
CA ARG A 305 3.57 24.07 7.82
C ARG A 305 2.35 23.86 8.71
N ALA A 306 1.39 23.05 8.27
CA ALA A 306 0.18 22.77 9.04
C ALA A 306 0.47 22.04 10.35
N ARG A 307 1.55 21.26 10.41
CA ARG A 307 2.02 20.60 11.64
C ARG A 307 2.71 21.56 12.60
N SER A 308 2.99 22.81 12.19
CA SER A 308 3.64 23.84 13.01
C SER A 308 4.97 23.36 13.62
N ILE A 309 5.78 22.69 12.80
CA ILE A 309 7.07 22.13 13.21
C ILE A 309 8.05 23.26 13.56
N ASP A 310 8.68 23.15 14.73
CA ASP A 310 9.71 24.10 15.18
C ASP A 310 11.05 23.81 14.49
N PRO A 311 11.57 24.73 13.64
CA PRO A 311 12.86 24.52 12.97
C PRO A 311 14.06 24.43 13.93
N SER A 312 13.96 24.97 15.15
CA SER A 312 15.03 24.88 16.13
C SER A 312 15.17 23.47 16.70
N GLN A 313 14.06 22.77 16.85
CA GLN A 313 14.00 21.39 17.32
C GLN A 313 14.23 20.39 16.18
N TYR A 314 13.72 20.70 15.00
CA TYR A 314 13.81 19.87 13.80
C TYR A 314 14.38 20.68 12.63
N PRO A 315 15.73 20.78 12.53
CA PRO A 315 16.37 21.64 11.53
C PRO A 315 16.19 21.15 10.08
N GLU A 316 15.93 19.84 9.90
CA GLU A 316 15.71 19.20 8.60
C GLU A 316 14.38 18.47 8.57
N ALA A 317 13.69 18.51 7.43
CA ALA A 317 12.53 17.69 7.11
C ALA A 317 12.85 16.78 5.93
N LYS A 318 12.37 15.53 6.00
CA LYS A 318 12.54 14.50 4.98
C LYS A 318 11.21 14.14 4.35
N LEU A 319 11.26 13.88 3.05
CA LEU A 319 10.17 13.27 2.31
C LEU A 319 10.62 11.91 1.79
N SER A 320 10.08 10.84 2.36
CA SER A 320 10.32 9.47 1.94
C SER A 320 9.35 9.08 0.81
N LEU A 321 9.87 8.45 -0.23
CA LEU A 321 9.13 8.02 -1.42
C LEU A 321 9.42 6.54 -1.69
N THR A 322 8.40 5.79 -2.06
CA THR A 322 8.59 4.42 -2.57
C THR A 322 8.73 4.46 -4.08
N VAL A 323 9.81 3.90 -4.61
CA VAL A 323 10.14 3.93 -6.04
C VAL A 323 10.24 2.53 -6.61
N ASN A 324 9.47 2.24 -7.64
CA ASN A 324 9.58 0.98 -8.41
C ASN A 324 10.94 0.92 -9.12
N ALA A 325 11.71 -0.13 -8.81
CA ALA A 325 13.06 -0.30 -9.34
C ALA A 325 13.13 -1.18 -10.60
N ARG A 326 12.07 -1.92 -10.98
CA ARG A 326 12.14 -2.91 -12.07
C ARG A 326 12.77 -2.37 -13.37
N ALA A 327 12.26 -1.26 -13.87
CA ALA A 327 12.77 -0.64 -15.11
C ALA A 327 14.14 0.04 -14.93
N ARG A 328 14.68 0.07 -13.71
CA ARG A 328 15.97 0.67 -13.36
C ARG A 328 17.07 -0.36 -13.16
N MET A 329 16.70 -1.65 -13.14
CA MET A 329 17.61 -2.78 -13.04
C MET A 329 18.08 -3.17 -14.44
N SER A 330 19.36 -2.95 -14.72
CA SER A 330 19.97 -3.28 -16.02
C SER A 330 20.88 -4.50 -15.95
N ASN A 331 21.40 -4.83 -14.77
CA ASN A 331 22.27 -5.99 -14.55
C ASN A 331 22.16 -6.47 -13.07
N PRO A 332 21.49 -7.62 -12.81
CA PRO A 332 20.67 -8.34 -13.78
C PRO A 332 19.41 -7.56 -14.19
N MET A 333 18.91 -7.83 -15.39
CA MET A 333 17.67 -7.25 -15.87
C MET A 333 16.48 -7.91 -15.13
N VAL A 334 15.64 -7.08 -14.50
CA VAL A 334 14.43 -7.55 -13.84
C VAL A 334 13.25 -7.43 -14.79
N PRO A 335 12.45 -8.46 -14.97
CA PRO A 335 11.25 -8.40 -15.79
C PRO A 335 10.30 -7.28 -15.37
N LYS A 336 9.67 -6.62 -16.37
CA LYS A 336 8.70 -5.54 -16.12
C LYS A 336 7.54 -5.99 -15.23
N TYR A 337 7.09 -7.22 -15.38
CA TYR A 337 5.98 -7.81 -14.66
C TYR A 337 6.43 -8.87 -13.64
N PHE A 338 7.62 -8.72 -13.10
CA PHE A 338 8.12 -9.53 -12.01
C PHE A 338 7.17 -9.45 -10.80
N TRP A 339 6.70 -10.61 -10.35
CA TRP A 339 5.80 -10.70 -9.21
C TRP A 339 6.57 -10.95 -7.91
N GLY A 340 6.78 -9.91 -7.14
CA GLY A 340 7.55 -9.87 -5.90
C GLY A 340 7.76 -8.43 -5.47
N ASN A 341 8.63 -8.19 -4.49
CA ASN A 341 9.06 -6.84 -4.13
C ASN A 341 10.29 -6.45 -4.94
N MET A 342 10.17 -5.38 -5.71
CA MET A 342 11.26 -4.77 -6.47
C MET A 342 11.10 -3.26 -6.43
N CYS A 343 11.26 -2.70 -5.25
CA CYS A 343 11.19 -1.26 -5.03
C CYS A 343 12.26 -0.81 -4.03
N GLU A 344 12.73 0.44 -4.18
CA GLU A 344 13.36 1.16 -3.07
C GLU A 344 12.23 1.74 -2.22
N PRO A 345 12.03 1.26 -0.98
CA PRO A 345 10.90 1.70 -0.18
C PRO A 345 11.13 3.05 0.49
N ASN A 346 12.36 3.58 0.46
CA ASN A 346 12.78 4.77 1.22
C ASN A 346 13.75 5.67 0.43
N ALA A 347 13.35 6.11 -0.77
CA ALA A 347 14.06 7.18 -1.47
C ALA A 347 13.74 8.53 -0.82
N VAL A 348 14.76 9.25 -0.32
CA VAL A 348 14.58 10.41 0.56
C VAL A 348 15.01 11.72 -0.09
N ALA A 349 14.07 12.67 -0.17
CA ALA A 349 14.34 14.08 -0.40
C ALA A 349 14.50 14.81 0.93
N ARG A 350 15.40 15.81 1.00
CA ARG A 350 15.71 16.56 2.22
C ARG A 350 15.66 18.06 1.99
N MET A 351 15.11 18.79 2.98
CA MET A 351 15.07 20.25 2.97
C MET A 351 15.29 20.79 4.40
N PRO A 352 16.00 21.91 4.57
CA PRO A 352 15.97 22.65 5.83
C PRO A 352 14.52 23.03 6.19
N THR A 353 14.08 22.80 7.43
CA THR A 353 12.73 23.08 7.86
C THR A 353 12.38 24.57 7.73
N ALA A 354 13.35 25.46 7.95
CA ALA A 354 13.18 26.91 7.73
C ALA A 354 12.84 27.28 6.27
N ALA A 355 13.25 26.44 5.29
CA ALA A 355 12.99 26.72 3.87
C ALA A 355 11.52 26.59 3.47
N PHE A 356 10.67 25.94 4.28
CA PHE A 356 9.25 25.74 3.96
C PHE A 356 8.43 27.03 3.89
N SER A 357 8.97 28.13 4.43
CA SER A 357 8.38 29.46 4.33
C SER A 357 8.95 30.30 3.18
N SER A 358 10.03 29.82 2.54
CA SER A 358 10.70 30.56 1.47
C SER A 358 9.90 30.64 0.17
N LYS A 359 10.17 31.66 -0.66
CA LYS A 359 9.58 31.80 -2.00
C LYS A 359 10.17 30.78 -2.97
N GLU A 360 11.42 30.40 -2.79
CA GLU A 360 12.20 29.47 -3.61
C GLU A 360 11.89 28.00 -3.28
N PHE A 361 11.01 27.74 -2.30
CA PHE A 361 10.72 26.39 -1.82
C PHE A 361 10.40 25.43 -2.96
N PHE A 362 9.48 25.77 -3.86
CA PHE A 362 9.03 24.83 -4.88
C PHE A 362 10.13 24.44 -5.87
N SER A 363 11.00 25.36 -6.27
CA SER A 363 12.12 25.06 -7.15
C SER A 363 13.13 24.12 -6.48
N SER A 364 13.42 24.35 -5.20
CA SER A 364 14.32 23.50 -4.41
C SER A 364 13.69 22.15 -4.10
N ALA A 365 12.45 22.11 -3.64
CA ALA A 365 11.75 20.88 -3.28
C ALA A 365 11.55 19.94 -4.48
N THR A 366 11.13 20.45 -5.63
CA THR A 366 10.98 19.62 -6.84
C THR A 366 12.31 19.05 -7.32
N LYS A 367 13.41 19.82 -7.21
CA LYS A 367 14.76 19.33 -7.49
C LYS A 367 15.16 18.19 -6.53
N GLN A 368 14.91 18.34 -5.23
CA GLN A 368 15.21 17.31 -4.23
C GLN A 368 14.37 16.03 -4.46
N VAL A 369 13.07 16.17 -4.73
CA VAL A 369 12.18 15.04 -5.03
C VAL A 369 12.66 14.30 -6.30
N ARG A 370 13.01 15.04 -7.36
CA ARG A 370 13.56 14.46 -8.59
C ARG A 370 14.86 13.72 -8.33
N SER A 371 15.79 14.32 -7.59
CA SER A 371 17.07 13.72 -7.23
C SER A 371 16.88 12.43 -6.43
N ALA A 372 15.98 12.42 -5.45
CA ALA A 372 15.66 11.22 -4.66
C ALA A 372 15.10 10.10 -5.56
N ILE A 373 14.18 10.41 -6.47
CA ILE A 373 13.64 9.41 -7.41
C ILE A 373 14.73 8.90 -8.36
N GLN A 374 15.61 9.76 -8.86
CA GLN A 374 16.68 9.39 -9.80
C GLN A 374 17.84 8.64 -9.14
N SER A 375 18.06 8.82 -7.84
CA SER A 375 19.10 8.08 -7.10
C SER A 375 18.80 6.59 -7.01
N VAL A 376 17.53 6.18 -7.16
CA VAL A 376 17.14 4.77 -7.22
C VAL A 376 17.54 4.20 -8.57
N ASN A 377 18.57 3.37 -8.59
CA ASN A 377 19.12 2.67 -9.74
C ASN A 377 19.60 1.27 -9.34
N ALA A 378 20.10 0.49 -10.28
CA ALA A 378 20.58 -0.87 -10.02
C ALA A 378 21.60 -0.92 -8.86
N SER A 379 22.59 -0.03 -8.87
CA SER A 379 23.63 0.02 -7.83
C SER A 379 23.05 0.35 -6.44
N ALA A 380 22.07 1.26 -6.34
CA ALA A 380 21.39 1.56 -5.08
C ALA A 380 20.65 0.35 -4.52
N VAL A 381 19.90 -0.38 -5.36
CA VAL A 381 19.20 -1.60 -4.97
C VAL A 381 20.16 -2.71 -4.59
N GLN A 382 21.26 -2.87 -5.33
CA GLN A 382 22.30 -3.87 -5.03
C GLN A 382 23.01 -3.55 -3.70
N ARG A 383 23.30 -2.27 -3.40
CA ARG A 383 23.86 -1.85 -2.10
C ARG A 383 22.89 -2.15 -0.95
N LEU A 384 21.61 -1.80 -1.12
CA LEU A 384 20.59 -2.13 -0.11
C LEU A 384 20.55 -3.65 0.13
N ALA A 385 20.47 -4.44 -0.93
CA ALA A 385 20.48 -5.90 -0.84
C ALA A 385 21.77 -6.41 -0.16
N GLY A 386 22.93 -5.81 -0.48
CA GLY A 386 24.23 -6.17 0.08
C GLY A 386 24.28 -5.94 1.60
N VAL A 387 23.78 -4.81 2.07
CA VAL A 387 23.67 -4.55 3.53
C VAL A 387 22.72 -5.55 4.18
N LEU A 388 21.56 -5.81 3.57
CA LEU A 388 20.54 -6.70 4.12
C LEU A 388 21.02 -8.14 4.30
N VAL A 389 21.78 -8.67 3.35
CA VAL A 389 22.29 -10.05 3.46
C VAL A 389 23.38 -10.20 4.53
N GLN A 390 24.01 -9.11 4.93
CA GLN A 390 25.04 -9.09 5.97
C GLN A 390 24.48 -8.86 7.39
N LEU A 391 23.23 -8.39 7.52
CA LEU A 391 22.63 -8.15 8.83
C LEU A 391 22.45 -9.47 9.61
N PRO A 392 22.67 -9.46 10.94
CA PRO A 392 22.43 -10.62 11.79
C PRO A 392 20.93 -11.00 11.81
N LYS A 393 20.04 -10.02 11.65
CA LYS A 393 18.59 -10.21 11.55
C LYS A 393 18.01 -9.26 10.51
N THR A 394 17.09 -9.75 9.70
CA THR A 394 16.40 -8.93 8.68
C THR A 394 15.57 -7.80 9.31
N THR A 395 15.20 -7.95 10.59
CA THR A 395 14.45 -6.96 11.37
C THR A 395 15.32 -5.92 12.09
N SER A 396 16.66 -5.99 11.94
CA SER A 396 17.58 -5.09 12.63
C SER A 396 17.75 -3.73 11.97
N ILE A 397 17.13 -3.49 10.82
CA ILE A 397 17.24 -2.23 10.06
C ILE A 397 15.88 -1.55 9.94
N THR A 398 15.90 -0.22 9.96
CA THR A 398 14.70 0.60 9.76
C THR A 398 15.02 1.89 9.01
N TRP A 399 14.00 2.59 8.56
CA TRP A 399 14.16 3.90 7.90
C TRP A 399 14.61 4.98 8.87
N ASN A 400 15.54 5.80 8.46
CA ASN A 400 15.99 6.95 9.23
C ASN A 400 15.09 8.18 8.97
N VAL A 401 13.80 8.01 9.27
CA VAL A 401 12.77 9.07 9.13
C VAL A 401 12.00 9.21 10.44
N ASN A 402 11.72 10.45 10.82
CA ASN A 402 10.95 10.80 12.01
C ASN A 402 9.63 11.44 11.60
N ARG A 403 8.64 10.60 11.29
CA ARG A 403 7.31 11.06 10.85
C ARG A 403 6.47 11.62 12.00
N TRP A 404 6.69 11.12 13.20
CA TRP A 404 6.00 11.56 14.40
C TRP A 404 6.91 11.41 15.63
N PRO A 405 7.00 12.41 16.47
CA PRO A 405 6.44 13.79 16.37
C PRO A 405 7.18 14.68 15.38
N GLY A 406 8.12 14.16 14.62
CA GLY A 406 9.01 14.89 13.72
C GLY A 406 8.35 15.42 12.44
N PRO A 407 9.11 16.10 11.59
CA PRO A 407 8.64 16.80 10.41
C PRO A 407 8.46 15.90 9.20
N ASP A 408 8.93 14.65 9.26
CA ASP A 408 9.10 13.81 8.08
C ASP A 408 7.76 13.28 7.57
N MET A 409 7.70 13.01 6.28
CA MET A 409 6.50 12.57 5.58
C MET A 409 6.82 11.37 4.69
N LEU A 410 5.86 10.45 4.53
CA LEU A 410 5.91 9.37 3.55
C LEU A 410 4.83 9.59 2.50
N ILE A 411 5.22 9.57 1.22
CA ILE A 411 4.28 9.56 0.11
C ILE A 411 4.40 8.25 -0.69
N VAL A 412 3.29 7.53 -0.81
CA VAL A 412 3.15 6.35 -1.67
C VAL A 412 2.45 6.78 -2.96
N CYS A 413 3.18 6.75 -4.08
CA CYS A 413 2.67 7.19 -5.38
C CYS A 413 2.11 5.99 -6.16
N LEU A 414 0.80 5.80 -6.15
CA LEU A 414 0.11 4.76 -6.94
C LEU A 414 -0.46 5.29 -8.26
N GLN A 415 -0.34 6.58 -8.54
CA GLN A 415 -0.98 7.24 -9.68
C GLN A 415 -0.61 6.66 -11.05
N SER A 416 0.57 6.05 -11.18
CA SER A 416 1.02 5.42 -12.43
C SER A 416 0.62 3.95 -12.54
N ILE A 417 0.01 3.37 -11.52
CA ILE A 417 -0.45 1.98 -11.51
C ILE A 417 -1.96 1.99 -11.75
N PRO A 418 -2.45 1.49 -12.89
CA PRO A 418 -3.82 1.75 -13.34
C PRO A 418 -4.87 0.84 -12.66
N PHE A 419 -4.91 0.81 -11.32
CA PHE A 419 -5.89 0.03 -10.56
C PHE A 419 -7.34 0.37 -10.91
N THR A 420 -7.61 1.65 -11.16
CA THR A 420 -8.97 2.14 -11.51
C THR A 420 -9.39 1.79 -12.93
N ALA A 421 -8.44 1.42 -13.79
CA ALA A 421 -8.72 0.99 -15.16
C ALA A 421 -8.92 -0.53 -15.30
N LEU A 422 -8.85 -1.28 -14.19
CA LEU A 422 -9.14 -2.71 -14.20
C LEU A 422 -10.61 -2.94 -14.54
N ASP A 423 -10.85 -3.68 -15.62
CA ASP A 423 -12.19 -4.04 -16.08
C ASP A 423 -12.68 -5.34 -15.43
N TRP A 424 -13.68 -5.24 -14.55
CA TRP A 424 -14.31 -6.34 -13.84
C TRP A 424 -15.49 -6.96 -14.59
N GLY A 425 -15.81 -6.41 -15.76
CA GLY A 425 -16.92 -6.83 -16.60
C GLY A 425 -18.21 -6.01 -16.39
N PRO A 426 -19.15 -6.08 -17.35
CA PRO A 426 -20.32 -5.21 -17.38
C PRO A 426 -21.23 -5.37 -16.17
N ASP A 427 -21.32 -6.58 -15.61
CA ASP A 427 -22.16 -6.84 -14.44
C ASP A 427 -21.65 -6.17 -13.15
N PHE A 428 -20.37 -5.77 -13.15
CA PHE A 428 -19.69 -5.06 -12.05
C PHE A 428 -19.33 -3.62 -12.44
N GLY A 429 -20.08 -3.03 -13.40
CA GLY A 429 -19.91 -1.65 -13.84
C GLY A 429 -18.68 -1.39 -14.72
N GLY A 430 -18.00 -2.44 -15.18
CA GLY A 430 -16.73 -2.36 -15.90
C GLY A 430 -15.59 -2.01 -14.94
N CYS A 431 -15.18 -0.74 -14.91
CA CYS A 431 -14.15 -0.25 -13.98
C CYS A 431 -14.76 0.16 -12.64
N CYS A 432 -13.97 0.06 -11.56
CA CYS A 432 -14.41 0.52 -10.25
C CYS A 432 -14.64 2.04 -10.22
N GLU A 433 -15.60 2.49 -9.41
CA GLU A 433 -15.85 3.92 -9.20
C GLU A 433 -14.84 4.54 -8.24
N ALA A 434 -14.31 3.76 -7.30
CA ALA A 434 -13.20 4.18 -6.46
C ALA A 434 -12.28 2.99 -6.15
N PHE A 435 -11.01 3.32 -6.02
CA PHE A 435 -9.95 2.45 -5.51
C PHE A 435 -9.42 3.06 -4.23
N ARG A 436 -9.30 2.23 -3.18
CA ARG A 436 -8.68 2.62 -1.91
C ARG A 436 -7.65 1.59 -1.51
N VAL A 437 -6.65 2.02 -0.77
CA VAL A 437 -5.64 1.12 -0.23
C VAL A 437 -5.42 1.40 1.24
N GLN A 438 -5.29 0.35 2.02
CA GLN A 438 -4.96 0.43 3.44
C GLN A 438 -3.74 -0.44 3.70
N ILE A 439 -2.69 0.16 4.23
CA ILE A 439 -1.43 -0.50 4.57
C ILE A 439 -1.30 -0.49 6.09
N GLY A 440 -1.40 -1.67 6.70
CA GLY A 440 -1.40 -1.82 8.15
C GLY A 440 -2.70 -1.37 8.80
N ASP A 441 -2.75 -1.38 10.12
CA ASP A 441 -3.87 -0.86 10.87
C ASP A 441 -3.79 0.66 10.93
N ILE A 442 -4.88 1.34 10.59
CA ILE A 442 -4.99 2.79 10.73
C ILE A 442 -5.05 3.13 12.23
N GLU A 443 -5.69 2.27 13.00
CA GLU A 443 -5.80 2.45 14.45
C GLU A 443 -4.44 2.30 15.14
N GLY A 444 -4.07 3.32 15.89
CA GLY A 444 -2.92 3.29 16.77
C GLY A 444 -1.56 3.61 16.14
N LYS A 445 -1.49 4.15 14.91
CA LYS A 445 -0.24 4.61 14.30
C LYS A 445 -0.41 5.98 13.67
N PRO A 446 0.18 6.97 14.28
CA PRO A 446 0.32 8.29 13.70
C PRO A 446 1.26 8.18 12.56
N ASP A 447 1.00 8.93 11.46
CA ASP A 447 2.17 8.86 10.69
C ASP A 447 2.28 9.66 9.44
N GLY A 448 2.14 10.83 9.37
CA GLY A 448 2.60 11.56 8.22
C GLY A 448 2.54 10.78 6.90
N ARG A 449 1.45 10.00 6.68
CA ARG A 449 1.30 9.17 5.48
C ARG A 449 0.43 9.89 4.47
N CYS A 450 0.88 9.87 3.22
CA CYS A 450 0.09 10.26 2.07
C CYS A 450 0.06 9.13 1.04
N ILE A 451 -1.10 8.93 0.43
CA ILE A 451 -1.24 8.02 -0.71
C ILE A 451 -1.83 8.82 -1.87
N MET A 452 -1.13 8.83 -3.00
CA MET A 452 -1.60 9.41 -4.25
C MET A 452 -2.24 8.31 -5.09
N PHE A 453 -3.54 8.40 -5.33
CA PHE A 453 -4.30 7.39 -6.08
C PHE A 453 -4.20 7.59 -7.59
N PRO A 454 -4.42 6.52 -8.39
CA PRO A 454 -4.62 6.68 -9.83
C PRO A 454 -5.91 7.48 -10.10
N PRO A 455 -6.00 8.14 -11.29
CA PRO A 455 -7.20 8.87 -11.70
C PRO A 455 -8.47 8.02 -11.61
N ARG A 456 -9.56 8.60 -11.13
CA ARG A 456 -10.87 7.95 -11.11
C ARG A 456 -11.59 8.12 -12.45
N LYS A 457 -12.47 7.16 -12.75
CA LYS A 457 -13.41 7.29 -13.87
C LYS A 457 -14.25 8.57 -13.69
N GLY A 458 -14.25 9.42 -14.70
CA GLY A 458 -14.99 10.70 -14.69
C GLY A 458 -14.19 11.92 -14.21
N ASP A 459 -13.06 11.74 -13.53
CA ASP A 459 -12.20 12.83 -13.03
C ASP A 459 -11.12 13.29 -14.05
N GLY A 460 -11.12 12.80 -15.29
CA GLY A 460 -10.05 13.02 -16.26
C GLY A 460 -8.73 12.48 -15.74
N GLN A 461 -7.67 13.31 -15.77
CA GLN A 461 -6.37 13.02 -15.16
C GLN A 461 -6.19 13.69 -13.80
N GLY A 462 -7.27 14.13 -13.16
CA GLY A 462 -7.26 14.61 -11.78
C GLY A 462 -6.94 13.47 -10.81
N LEU A 463 -6.41 13.81 -9.64
CA LEU A 463 -5.92 12.84 -8.68
C LEU A 463 -6.56 13.04 -7.30
N GLU A 464 -6.88 11.94 -6.65
CA GLU A 464 -7.17 11.93 -5.22
C GLU A 464 -5.89 11.65 -4.42
N VAL A 465 -5.77 12.30 -3.28
CA VAL A 465 -4.73 12.03 -2.29
C VAL A 465 -5.37 11.77 -0.94
N MET A 466 -4.92 10.74 -0.26
CA MET A 466 -5.28 10.48 1.12
C MET A 466 -4.19 11.04 2.03
N LEU A 467 -4.57 11.82 3.01
CA LEU A 467 -3.71 12.29 4.10
C LEU A 467 -4.18 11.68 5.41
N GLN A 468 -3.24 11.09 6.16
CA GLN A 468 -3.50 10.57 7.50
C GLN A 468 -2.70 11.37 8.51
N TYR A 469 -3.41 12.24 9.26
CA TYR A 469 -2.83 13.16 10.23
C TYR A 469 -3.79 13.40 11.40
N GLU A 470 -3.30 14.05 12.42
CA GLU A 470 -4.13 14.58 13.48
C GLU A 470 -5.18 15.54 12.93
N ARG A 471 -6.38 15.50 13.51
CA ARG A 471 -7.48 16.39 13.16
C ARG A 471 -7.05 17.84 13.10
N SER A 472 -6.30 18.32 14.11
CA SER A 472 -5.81 19.70 14.16
C SER A 472 -4.91 20.07 12.97
N THR A 473 -4.14 19.12 12.43
CA THR A 473 -3.33 19.33 11.23
C THR A 473 -4.20 19.41 9.97
N LEU A 474 -5.21 18.55 9.85
CA LEU A 474 -6.17 18.59 8.74
C LEU A 474 -7.01 19.88 8.78
N ASP A 475 -7.48 20.29 9.95
CA ASP A 475 -8.24 21.55 10.11
C ASP A 475 -7.39 22.77 9.68
N ARG A 476 -6.07 22.78 9.98
CA ARG A 476 -5.16 23.85 9.51
C ARG A 476 -4.91 23.78 8.01
N LEU A 477 -4.87 22.60 7.39
CA LEU A 477 -4.79 22.45 5.93
C LEU A 477 -6.07 22.99 5.27
N ASP A 478 -7.24 22.67 5.82
CA ASP A 478 -8.52 23.15 5.28
C ASP A 478 -8.68 24.67 5.41
N ALA A 479 -8.04 25.28 6.39
CA ALA A 479 -8.00 26.75 6.56
C ALA A 479 -6.92 27.44 5.71
N ASP A 480 -5.93 26.69 5.19
CA ASP A 480 -4.83 27.26 4.37
C ASP A 480 -5.29 27.56 2.93
N ARG A 481 -5.53 28.83 2.61
CA ARG A 481 -5.88 29.26 1.25
C ARG A 481 -4.83 28.90 0.20
N GLY A 482 -3.56 28.77 0.60
CA GLY A 482 -2.48 28.32 -0.28
C GLY A 482 -2.64 26.85 -0.66
N PHE A 483 -3.22 26.01 0.21
CA PHE A 483 -3.51 24.61 -0.02
C PHE A 483 -4.87 24.43 -0.74
N THR A 484 -5.94 25.05 -0.23
CA THR A 484 -7.32 24.86 -0.73
C THR A 484 -7.56 25.44 -2.12
N ARG A 485 -6.72 26.37 -2.59
CA ARG A 485 -6.75 26.80 -4.01
C ARG A 485 -6.39 25.68 -4.99
N TRP A 486 -5.65 24.66 -4.53
CA TRP A 486 -5.22 23.50 -5.33
C TRP A 486 -6.06 22.26 -5.07
N PHE A 487 -6.33 22.02 -3.79
CA PHE A 487 -7.03 20.83 -3.33
C PHE A 487 -8.45 21.16 -2.86
N GLU A 488 -9.36 20.29 -3.18
CA GLU A 488 -10.72 20.25 -2.66
C GLU A 488 -10.83 19.04 -1.72
N ARG A 489 -11.35 19.24 -0.52
CA ARG A 489 -11.63 18.14 0.40
C ARG A 489 -12.86 17.38 -0.08
N ARG A 490 -12.76 16.07 -0.26
CA ARG A 490 -13.86 15.19 -0.63
C ARG A 490 -14.45 14.43 0.57
N SER A 491 -13.63 14.09 1.56
CA SER A 491 -14.09 13.43 2.79
C SER A 491 -13.09 13.58 3.95
#